data_5836d436514ac49cc0314ec17ed9b097
#
_entry.id   5836d436514ac49cc0314ec17ed9b097
#
_cell.length_a   1.000
_cell.length_b   1.000
_cell.length_c   1.000
_cell.angle_alpha   90.00
_cell.angle_beta   90.00
_cell.angle_gamma   90.00
#
_symmetry.space_group_name_H-M   'P 1'
#
loop_
_entity.id
_entity.type
_entity.pdbx_description
1 polymer ?
#
loop_
_entity_poly.entity_id
_entity_poly.type
_entity_poly.pdbx_seq_one_letter_code
_entity_poly.pdbx_strand_id
1 'polypeptide(L)'
;NKIETTGERKGERYRPFGLYQSSLDARPNQRYWIECPDGTFAIPPGKSMPANILDGSKVLPDPNDGCWRWSADRYILEKRNNNIIFIESPNGVLIKPDGSKSKWNVYTKIWLSDRQDEGQTPTNFISKYENRHSAKELKELGIEFDFAKPAVLIEYLLSLVDDTNGAIVCDFFSGSSTTAHAVMKYNAKNQEKMKFIMVQLPENFTMNHEESQNENSTICDIGKERIRRAGEKIKEEAGIMSQNLDVGFRVLKLDSTNVKDVYYSADEYSQGILSGLESNIKEDRTDMDLLFGCLLEWGLPLSLSHASEEIDGVLVHTINDGDLIACFAQNISEVVVKEIAKRQPLRTVFRDNS
;
A
#
# COMPACT_ATOMS: atom_id res chain seq x y z
N ASN A 1 0.30 -26.10 -21.46
CA ASN A 1 -0.07 -25.08 -22.47
C ASN A 1 -0.01 -25.73 -23.87
N LYS A 2 -1.06 -25.53 -24.65
CA LYS A 2 -1.12 -25.93 -26.08
C LYS A 2 -0.80 -24.70 -26.93
N ILE A 3 -0.38 -24.96 -28.18
CA ILE A 3 -0.13 -23.92 -29.19
C ILE A 3 -1.25 -23.99 -30.21
N GLU A 4 -1.81 -22.83 -30.57
CA GLU A 4 -2.81 -22.73 -31.63
C GLU A 4 -2.18 -22.95 -32.99
N THR A 5 -2.81 -23.76 -33.79
CA THR A 5 -2.28 -24.17 -35.12
C THR A 5 -2.98 -23.49 -36.29
N THR A 6 -4.15 -22.86 -36.04
CA THR A 6 -5.03 -22.30 -37.09
C THR A 6 -5.63 -20.93 -36.66
N GLY A 7 -6.17 -20.19 -37.63
CA GLY A 7 -6.86 -18.93 -37.37
C GLY A 7 -5.94 -17.75 -37.06
N GLU A 8 -6.54 -16.64 -36.63
CA GLU A 8 -5.85 -15.37 -36.37
C GLU A 8 -4.82 -15.46 -35.26
N ARG A 9 -5.05 -16.33 -34.22
CA ARG A 9 -4.15 -16.55 -33.09
C ARG A 9 -3.16 -17.70 -33.28
N LYS A 10 -2.84 -18.07 -34.53
CA LYS A 10 -1.86 -19.12 -34.84
C LYS A 10 -0.51 -18.81 -34.19
N GLY A 11 0.04 -19.78 -33.46
CA GLY A 11 1.32 -19.66 -32.73
C GLY A 11 1.15 -19.21 -31.28
N GLU A 12 0.01 -18.66 -30.87
CA GLU A 12 -0.25 -18.28 -29.49
C GLU A 12 -0.43 -19.50 -28.57
N ARG A 13 -0.07 -19.33 -27.32
CA ARG A 13 -0.22 -20.37 -26.29
C ARG A 13 -1.54 -20.20 -25.55
N TYR A 14 -2.21 -21.33 -25.32
CA TYR A 14 -3.42 -21.38 -24.50
C TYR A 14 -3.46 -22.61 -23.61
N ARG A 15 -4.32 -22.58 -22.62
CA ARG A 15 -4.71 -23.76 -21.83
C ARG A 15 -6.19 -24.05 -22.01
N PRO A 16 -6.58 -25.33 -22.17
CA PRO A 16 -7.99 -25.73 -22.09
C PRO A 16 -8.55 -25.50 -20.69
N PHE A 17 -9.75 -24.94 -20.59
CA PHE A 17 -10.44 -24.77 -19.33
C PHE A 17 -11.88 -25.24 -19.49
N GLY A 18 -12.35 -26.14 -18.62
CA GLY A 18 -13.68 -26.78 -18.73
C GLY A 18 -14.81 -25.76 -18.77
N LEU A 19 -15.69 -25.90 -19.77
CA LEU A 19 -16.90 -25.08 -19.88
C LEU A 19 -17.96 -25.49 -18.86
N TYR A 20 -17.95 -26.73 -18.41
CA TYR A 20 -18.77 -27.26 -17.32
C TYR A 20 -17.94 -27.44 -16.05
N GLN A 21 -18.55 -27.13 -14.92
CA GLN A 21 -18.02 -27.38 -13.59
C GLN A 21 -19.19 -27.71 -12.66
N SER A 22 -19.09 -28.81 -11.90
CA SER A 22 -20.15 -29.32 -11.07
C SER A 22 -20.54 -28.44 -9.87
N SER A 23 -19.69 -27.51 -9.48
CA SER A 23 -19.93 -26.57 -8.37
C SER A 23 -20.66 -25.29 -8.77
N LEU A 24 -21.08 -25.17 -10.04
CA LEU A 24 -21.82 -23.98 -10.49
C LEU A 24 -23.29 -24.09 -10.14
N ASP A 25 -23.83 -23.05 -9.51
CA ASP A 25 -25.26 -22.90 -9.29
C ASP A 25 -26.04 -22.81 -10.60
N ALA A 26 -27.29 -23.27 -10.60
CA ALA A 26 -28.17 -23.14 -11.73
C ALA A 26 -28.45 -21.67 -12.07
N ARG A 27 -28.23 -21.28 -13.33
CA ARG A 27 -28.39 -19.89 -13.80
C ARG A 27 -29.21 -19.84 -15.08
N PRO A 28 -30.13 -18.89 -15.21
CA PRO A 28 -30.84 -18.65 -16.47
C PRO A 28 -29.85 -18.46 -17.63
N ASN A 29 -30.24 -18.92 -18.82
CA ASN A 29 -29.46 -18.84 -20.07
C ASN A 29 -28.11 -19.61 -20.11
N GLN A 30 -27.81 -20.42 -19.08
CA GLN A 30 -26.57 -21.22 -19.03
C GLN A 30 -26.82 -22.73 -19.14
N ARG A 31 -28.04 -23.15 -19.46
CA ARG A 31 -28.39 -24.53 -19.75
C ARG A 31 -28.92 -24.64 -21.18
N TYR A 32 -28.11 -25.21 -22.07
CA TYR A 32 -28.42 -25.33 -23.50
C TYR A 32 -27.62 -26.48 -24.13
N TRP A 33 -28.08 -26.95 -25.28
CA TRP A 33 -27.39 -27.96 -26.07
C TRP A 33 -26.15 -27.40 -26.73
N ILE A 34 -25.09 -28.22 -26.75
CA ILE A 34 -23.85 -27.95 -27.54
C ILE A 34 -23.71 -29.11 -28.55
N GLU A 35 -23.61 -28.76 -29.81
CA GLU A 35 -23.31 -29.68 -30.90
C GLU A 35 -21.84 -30.10 -30.84
N CYS A 36 -21.59 -31.41 -30.77
CA CYS A 36 -20.30 -32.03 -30.71
C CYS A 36 -19.75 -32.33 -32.13
N PRO A 37 -18.43 -32.56 -32.30
CA PRO A 37 -17.81 -32.80 -33.60
C PRO A 37 -18.35 -34.01 -34.40
N ASP A 38 -18.98 -34.96 -33.73
CA ASP A 38 -19.60 -36.13 -34.36
C ASP A 38 -21.13 -35.95 -34.63
N GLY A 39 -21.66 -34.73 -34.52
CA GLY A 39 -23.04 -34.39 -34.74
C GLY A 39 -23.97 -34.79 -33.59
N THR A 40 -23.45 -35.34 -32.49
CA THR A 40 -24.19 -35.54 -31.27
C THR A 40 -24.32 -34.25 -30.47
N PHE A 41 -25.29 -34.20 -29.55
CA PHE A 41 -25.47 -33.03 -28.68
C PHE A 41 -25.14 -33.40 -27.23
N ALA A 42 -24.58 -32.43 -26.49
CA ALA A 42 -24.24 -32.61 -25.10
C ALA A 42 -24.74 -31.42 -24.23
N ILE A 43 -25.14 -31.74 -23.00
CA ILE A 43 -25.58 -30.77 -21.98
C ILE A 43 -25.06 -31.21 -20.60
N PRO A 44 -24.84 -30.31 -19.63
CA PRO A 44 -24.55 -30.69 -18.26
C PRO A 44 -25.57 -31.62 -17.64
N PRO A 45 -25.22 -32.46 -16.66
CA PRO A 45 -26.18 -33.35 -15.96
C PRO A 45 -27.34 -32.55 -15.38
N GLY A 46 -28.53 -33.17 -15.40
CA GLY A 46 -29.73 -32.55 -14.87
C GLY A 46 -31.01 -33.07 -15.54
N LYS A 47 -32.16 -32.59 -15.12
CA LYS A 47 -33.49 -33.05 -15.57
C LYS A 47 -34.08 -32.17 -16.66
N SER A 48 -33.88 -30.86 -16.60
CA SER A 48 -34.47 -29.95 -17.57
C SER A 48 -33.72 -30.01 -18.90
N MET A 49 -34.44 -30.25 -19.98
CA MET A 49 -33.89 -30.36 -21.34
C MET A 49 -34.53 -29.32 -22.25
N PRO A 50 -33.75 -28.66 -23.13
CA PRO A 50 -34.36 -27.80 -24.17
C PRO A 50 -35.27 -28.59 -25.11
N ALA A 51 -36.41 -28.02 -25.46
CA ALA A 51 -37.40 -28.67 -26.32
C ALA A 51 -36.89 -29.00 -27.73
N ASN A 52 -36.00 -28.14 -28.25
CA ASN A 52 -35.38 -28.32 -29.55
C ASN A 52 -33.93 -28.77 -29.39
N ILE A 53 -33.53 -29.82 -30.12
CA ILE A 53 -32.15 -30.31 -30.14
C ILE A 53 -31.40 -29.54 -31.22
N LEU A 54 -31.01 -28.32 -30.88
CA LEU A 54 -30.23 -27.43 -31.74
C LEU A 54 -29.10 -26.77 -30.93
N ASP A 55 -27.99 -26.47 -31.57
CA ASP A 55 -26.85 -25.82 -30.93
C ASP A 55 -27.24 -24.47 -30.32
N GLY A 56 -26.99 -24.27 -29.04
CA GLY A 56 -27.37 -23.06 -28.30
C GLY A 56 -28.85 -23.00 -27.86
N SER A 57 -29.68 -24.02 -28.16
CA SER A 57 -31.07 -24.07 -27.71
C SER A 57 -31.18 -24.18 -26.19
N LYS A 58 -31.87 -23.22 -25.55
CA LYS A 58 -31.89 -22.96 -24.11
C LYS A 58 -33.12 -23.59 -23.41
N VAL A 59 -32.92 -23.87 -22.13
CA VAL A 59 -34.02 -24.18 -21.18
C VAL A 59 -33.76 -23.47 -19.85
N LEU A 60 -34.79 -23.11 -19.12
CA LEU A 60 -34.65 -22.66 -17.74
C LEU A 60 -34.26 -23.85 -16.86
N PRO A 61 -33.13 -23.82 -16.15
CA PRO A 61 -32.68 -24.93 -15.33
C PRO A 61 -33.48 -25.02 -14.02
N ASP A 62 -33.67 -26.24 -13.53
CA ASP A 62 -34.06 -26.49 -12.14
C ASP A 62 -32.88 -26.20 -11.19
N PRO A 63 -33.09 -25.92 -9.90
CA PRO A 63 -32.05 -25.61 -8.94
C PRO A 63 -30.89 -26.63 -8.85
N ASN A 64 -31.17 -27.90 -9.15
CA ASN A 64 -30.19 -29.00 -9.10
C ASN A 64 -29.60 -29.37 -10.46
N ASP A 65 -29.94 -28.62 -11.50
CA ASP A 65 -29.41 -28.88 -12.83
C ASP A 65 -27.99 -28.30 -12.97
N GLY A 66 -27.10 -29.04 -13.59
CA GLY A 66 -25.80 -28.52 -14.03
C GLY A 66 -25.95 -27.45 -15.13
N CYS A 67 -25.15 -26.45 -15.10
CA CYS A 67 -25.14 -25.37 -16.07
C CYS A 67 -23.72 -25.16 -16.65
N TRP A 68 -23.67 -24.63 -17.87
CA TRP A 68 -22.43 -24.16 -18.45
C TRP A 68 -21.94 -22.88 -17.74
N ARG A 69 -20.65 -22.60 -17.82
CA ARG A 69 -20.07 -21.37 -17.28
C ARG A 69 -20.46 -20.11 -18.07
N TRP A 70 -20.77 -20.28 -19.35
CA TRP A 70 -21.15 -19.20 -20.24
C TRP A 70 -22.62 -19.28 -20.61
N SER A 71 -23.21 -18.13 -20.90
CA SER A 71 -24.52 -18.07 -21.54
C SER A 71 -24.44 -18.64 -22.96
N ALA A 72 -25.58 -19.08 -23.50
CA ALA A 72 -25.67 -19.59 -24.86
C ALA A 72 -25.16 -18.55 -25.90
N ASP A 73 -25.49 -17.28 -25.68
CA ASP A 73 -25.11 -16.22 -26.61
C ASP A 73 -23.58 -16.02 -26.63
N ARG A 74 -22.93 -16.04 -25.44
CA ARG A 74 -21.48 -16.02 -25.35
C ARG A 74 -20.83 -17.26 -25.97
N TYR A 75 -21.39 -18.45 -25.72
CA TYR A 75 -20.89 -19.67 -26.31
C TYR A 75 -20.90 -19.60 -27.86
N ILE A 76 -21.99 -19.13 -28.47
CA ILE A 76 -22.12 -19.00 -29.92
C ILE A 76 -21.06 -18.03 -30.48
N LEU A 77 -20.84 -16.90 -29.79
CA LEU A 77 -19.81 -15.93 -30.16
C LEU A 77 -18.41 -16.56 -30.10
N GLU A 78 -18.08 -17.21 -28.99
CA GLU A 78 -16.76 -17.82 -28.78
C GLU A 78 -16.53 -19.06 -29.65
N LYS A 79 -17.58 -19.76 -30.06
CA LYS A 79 -17.50 -20.83 -31.07
C LYS A 79 -17.08 -20.27 -32.42
N ARG A 80 -17.65 -19.12 -32.85
CA ARG A 80 -17.25 -18.41 -34.07
C ARG A 80 -15.80 -17.93 -34.02
N ASN A 81 -15.34 -17.53 -32.87
CA ASN A 81 -13.96 -17.08 -32.63
C ASN A 81 -12.96 -18.26 -32.45
N ASN A 82 -13.39 -19.49 -32.68
CA ASN A 82 -12.57 -20.71 -32.54
C ASN A 82 -12.01 -20.90 -31.12
N ASN A 83 -12.72 -20.44 -30.09
CA ASN A 83 -12.33 -20.54 -28.67
C ASN A 83 -12.90 -21.77 -27.96
N ILE A 84 -13.62 -22.65 -28.65
CA ILE A 84 -14.19 -23.88 -28.09
C ILE A 84 -13.36 -25.09 -28.53
N ILE A 85 -13.10 -26.00 -27.59
CA ILE A 85 -12.37 -27.22 -27.81
C ILE A 85 -13.21 -28.41 -27.30
N PHE A 86 -13.26 -29.46 -28.08
CA PHE A 86 -13.85 -30.72 -27.69
C PHE A 86 -12.74 -31.73 -27.41
N ILE A 87 -12.84 -32.42 -26.29
CA ILE A 87 -11.87 -33.47 -25.91
C ILE A 87 -12.66 -34.73 -25.57
N GLU A 88 -12.32 -35.83 -26.21
CA GLU A 88 -12.90 -37.15 -25.91
C GLU A 88 -12.48 -37.60 -24.49
N SER A 89 -13.42 -38.16 -23.74
CA SER A 89 -13.17 -38.71 -22.42
C SER A 89 -14.08 -39.89 -22.15
N PRO A 90 -13.52 -41.05 -21.82
CA PRO A 90 -14.34 -42.23 -21.48
C PRO A 90 -15.18 -42.02 -20.21
N ASN A 91 -14.81 -41.09 -19.35
CA ASN A 91 -15.48 -40.74 -18.09
C ASN A 91 -16.24 -39.39 -18.16
N GLY A 92 -16.72 -39.02 -19.36
CA GLY A 92 -17.50 -37.80 -19.56
C GLY A 92 -18.73 -37.75 -18.63
N VAL A 93 -19.03 -36.56 -18.12
CA VAL A 93 -20.18 -36.31 -17.23
C VAL A 93 -21.35 -35.68 -17.95
N LEU A 94 -21.14 -35.16 -19.16
CA LEU A 94 -22.18 -34.56 -19.98
C LEU A 94 -23.13 -35.63 -20.49
N ILE A 95 -24.39 -35.26 -20.73
CA ILE A 95 -25.44 -36.17 -21.18
C ILE A 95 -25.95 -35.80 -22.57
N LYS A 96 -26.33 -36.80 -23.33
CA LYS A 96 -26.96 -36.69 -24.64
C LYS A 96 -28.49 -36.57 -24.54
N PRO A 97 -29.21 -36.24 -25.64
CA PRO A 97 -30.67 -36.14 -25.64
C PRO A 97 -31.35 -37.43 -25.24
N ASP A 98 -30.77 -38.60 -25.47
CA ASP A 98 -31.27 -39.91 -25.07
C ASP A 98 -30.98 -40.27 -23.58
N GLY A 99 -30.38 -39.31 -22.82
CA GLY A 99 -29.98 -39.51 -21.43
C GLY A 99 -28.69 -40.32 -21.23
N SER A 100 -28.08 -40.82 -22.28
CA SER A 100 -26.79 -41.54 -22.20
C SER A 100 -25.63 -40.53 -22.03
N LYS A 101 -24.48 -41.01 -21.53
CA LYS A 101 -23.28 -40.16 -21.36
C LYS A 101 -22.67 -39.81 -22.72
N SER A 102 -22.28 -38.52 -22.86
CA SER A 102 -21.49 -38.08 -23.97
C SER A 102 -20.02 -38.48 -23.77
N LYS A 103 -19.35 -38.88 -24.86
CA LYS A 103 -17.90 -39.07 -24.87
C LYS A 103 -17.13 -37.77 -24.92
N TRP A 104 -17.76 -36.64 -25.17
CA TRP A 104 -17.17 -35.32 -25.29
C TRP A 104 -17.22 -34.52 -24.00
N ASN A 105 -16.11 -33.89 -23.70
CA ASN A 105 -16.04 -32.77 -22.78
C ASN A 105 -15.76 -31.48 -23.53
N VAL A 106 -16.41 -30.39 -23.11
CA VAL A 106 -16.31 -29.08 -23.75
C VAL A 106 -15.42 -28.17 -22.93
N TYR A 107 -14.44 -27.57 -23.59
CA TYR A 107 -13.46 -26.66 -23.00
C TYR A 107 -13.43 -25.35 -23.77
N THR A 108 -12.97 -24.29 -23.09
CA THR A 108 -12.66 -23.00 -23.67
C THR A 108 -11.14 -22.81 -23.73
N LYS A 109 -10.64 -21.99 -24.64
CA LYS A 109 -9.24 -21.58 -24.68
C LYS A 109 -9.04 -20.37 -23.73
N ILE A 110 -8.11 -20.48 -22.81
CA ILE A 110 -7.59 -19.34 -22.04
C ILE A 110 -6.23 -19.00 -22.61
N TRP A 111 -6.14 -17.85 -23.26
CA TRP A 111 -4.95 -17.40 -23.93
C TRP A 111 -3.92 -16.86 -22.95
N LEU A 112 -2.65 -17.11 -23.21
CA LEU A 112 -1.56 -16.63 -22.37
C LEU A 112 -1.35 -15.13 -22.55
N SER A 113 -1.46 -14.62 -23.78
CA SER A 113 -1.37 -13.20 -24.12
C SER A 113 -2.41 -12.38 -23.36
N ASP A 114 -3.68 -12.76 -23.43
CA ASP A 114 -4.77 -12.05 -22.75
C ASP A 114 -4.51 -11.96 -21.22
N ARG A 115 -3.88 -13.00 -20.64
CA ARG A 115 -3.55 -13.03 -19.21
C ARG A 115 -2.30 -12.23 -18.84
N GLN A 116 -1.36 -12.09 -19.79
CA GLN A 116 -0.18 -11.26 -19.58
C GLN A 116 -0.55 -9.77 -19.58
N ASP A 117 -1.47 -9.38 -20.44
CA ASP A 117 -1.94 -8.00 -20.56
C ASP A 117 -2.87 -7.59 -19.40
N GLU A 118 -3.77 -8.49 -18.98
CA GLU A 118 -4.70 -8.22 -17.86
C GLU A 118 -4.06 -8.38 -16.47
N GLY A 119 -2.88 -9.05 -16.39
CA GLY A 119 -2.27 -9.44 -15.13
C GLY A 119 -3.02 -10.58 -14.42
N GLN A 120 -2.61 -10.89 -13.22
CA GLN A 120 -3.25 -11.88 -12.36
C GLN A 120 -3.78 -11.21 -11.09
N THR A 121 -5.07 -11.35 -10.84
CA THR A 121 -5.67 -10.90 -9.59
C THR A 121 -4.92 -11.50 -8.40
N PRO A 122 -4.47 -10.68 -7.45
CA PRO A 122 -3.82 -11.16 -6.23
C PRO A 122 -4.71 -12.15 -5.48
N THR A 123 -4.09 -13.16 -4.90
CA THR A 123 -4.81 -14.11 -4.04
C THR A 123 -5.03 -13.51 -2.65
N ASN A 124 -6.15 -13.85 -2.02
CA ASN A 124 -6.45 -13.46 -0.64
C ASN A 124 -5.63 -14.22 0.42
N PHE A 125 -4.81 -15.18 0.00
CA PHE A 125 -3.88 -15.92 0.85
C PHE A 125 -2.47 -15.82 0.28
N ILE A 126 -1.56 -15.20 1.06
CA ILE A 126 -0.18 -14.94 0.66
C ILE A 126 0.73 -15.85 1.49
N SER A 127 1.13 -16.99 0.93
CA SER A 127 2.03 -17.97 1.58
C SER A 127 3.51 -17.74 1.30
N LYS A 128 3.84 -16.87 0.34
CA LYS A 128 5.22 -16.67 -0.15
C LYS A 128 6.14 -15.97 0.85
N TYR A 129 5.58 -15.08 1.69
CA TYR A 129 6.36 -14.21 2.58
C TYR A 129 6.19 -14.64 4.04
N GLU A 130 7.11 -15.52 4.49
CA GLU A 130 7.08 -16.07 5.83
C GLU A 130 7.83 -15.18 6.84
N ASN A 131 7.43 -15.22 8.11
CA ASN A 131 8.08 -14.43 9.17
C ASN A 131 9.58 -14.72 9.33
N ARG A 132 10.08 -15.91 8.94
CA ARG A 132 11.52 -16.20 8.94
C ARG A 132 12.35 -15.23 8.09
N HIS A 133 11.75 -14.61 7.07
CA HIS A 133 12.44 -13.61 6.26
C HIS A 133 12.74 -12.34 7.06
N SER A 134 11.84 -11.94 7.98
CA SER A 134 12.07 -10.79 8.84
C SER A 134 13.21 -11.01 9.84
N ALA A 135 13.32 -12.22 10.40
CA ALA A 135 14.41 -12.55 11.33
C ALA A 135 15.78 -12.42 10.63
N LYS A 136 15.89 -12.86 9.36
CA LYS A 136 17.11 -12.68 8.57
C LYS A 136 17.41 -11.21 8.32
N GLU A 137 16.39 -10.43 7.87
CA GLU A 137 16.53 -8.98 7.62
C GLU A 137 17.00 -8.24 8.88
N LEU A 138 16.40 -8.51 10.03
CA LEU A 138 16.77 -7.86 11.30
C LEU A 138 18.19 -8.24 11.73
N LYS A 139 18.56 -9.51 11.59
CA LYS A 139 19.93 -9.96 11.88
C LYS A 139 20.97 -9.26 11.01
N GLU A 140 20.70 -9.08 9.73
CA GLU A 140 21.57 -8.35 8.79
C GLU A 140 21.70 -6.87 9.17
N LEU A 141 20.66 -6.27 9.76
CA LEU A 141 20.68 -4.90 10.28
C LEU A 141 21.24 -4.82 11.70
N GLY A 142 21.55 -5.95 12.36
CA GLY A 142 21.99 -5.96 13.75
C GLY A 142 20.92 -5.47 14.73
N ILE A 143 19.64 -5.76 14.45
CA ILE A 143 18.49 -5.34 15.26
C ILE A 143 17.82 -6.57 15.84
N GLU A 144 17.51 -6.53 17.12
CA GLU A 144 16.74 -7.54 17.82
C GLU A 144 15.31 -7.05 18.01
N PHE A 145 14.37 -7.80 17.47
CA PHE A 145 12.94 -7.55 17.64
C PHE A 145 12.13 -8.79 17.27
N ASP A 146 11.23 -9.19 18.17
CA ASP A 146 10.35 -10.32 17.94
C ASP A 146 9.14 -9.94 17.07
N PHE A 147 8.68 -10.90 16.27
CA PHE A 147 7.44 -10.80 15.49
C PHE A 147 7.40 -9.70 14.40
N ALA A 148 8.56 -9.18 13.98
CA ALA A 148 8.58 -8.26 12.84
C ALA A 148 7.99 -8.91 11.57
N LYS A 149 7.33 -8.14 10.75
CA LYS A 149 6.90 -8.58 9.42
C LYS A 149 8.06 -8.47 8.43
N PRO A 150 8.12 -9.32 7.38
CA PRO A 150 9.14 -9.16 6.34
C PRO A 150 8.89 -7.91 5.49
N ALA A 151 9.94 -7.12 5.22
CA ALA A 151 9.83 -5.93 4.37
C ALA A 151 9.35 -6.29 2.96
N VAL A 152 9.75 -7.45 2.43
CA VAL A 152 9.31 -7.94 1.11
C VAL A 152 7.80 -8.20 1.02
N LEU A 153 7.10 -8.47 2.14
CA LEU A 153 5.64 -8.55 2.15
C LEU A 153 5.02 -7.17 1.93
N ILE A 154 5.55 -6.16 2.60
CA ILE A 154 5.07 -4.78 2.45
C ILE A 154 5.40 -4.25 1.04
N GLU A 155 6.61 -4.50 0.51
CA GLU A 155 6.96 -4.18 -0.87
C GLU A 155 5.95 -4.78 -1.87
N TYR A 156 5.56 -6.05 -1.66
CA TYR A 156 4.53 -6.69 -2.49
C TYR A 156 3.17 -5.99 -2.36
N LEU A 157 2.73 -5.63 -1.15
CA LEU A 157 1.48 -4.91 -0.96
C LEU A 157 1.50 -3.53 -1.63
N LEU A 158 2.62 -2.80 -1.54
CA LEU A 158 2.81 -1.53 -2.24
C LEU A 158 2.72 -1.69 -3.76
N SER A 159 3.25 -2.79 -4.30
CA SER A 159 3.18 -3.07 -5.75
C SER A 159 1.78 -3.38 -6.28
N LEU A 160 0.79 -3.55 -5.41
CA LEU A 160 -0.62 -3.77 -5.78
C LEU A 160 -1.41 -2.46 -5.91
N VAL A 161 -0.82 -1.34 -5.53
CA VAL A 161 -1.44 -0.01 -5.59
C VAL A 161 -1.00 0.67 -6.88
N ASP A 162 -1.97 1.19 -7.63
CA ASP A 162 -1.70 2.01 -8.80
C ASP A 162 -1.25 3.42 -8.36
N ASP A 163 -0.37 4.04 -9.14
CA ASP A 163 0.13 5.41 -8.94
C ASP A 163 0.72 5.62 -7.53
N THR A 164 1.81 4.94 -7.27
CA THR A 164 2.54 5.02 -5.99
C THR A 164 3.50 6.22 -5.91
N ASN A 165 3.79 6.89 -7.02
CA ASN A 165 4.75 7.98 -7.05
C ASN A 165 4.28 9.20 -6.26
N GLY A 166 5.01 9.55 -5.20
CA GLY A 166 4.65 10.64 -4.29
C GLY A 166 3.55 10.29 -3.27
N ALA A 167 3.05 9.06 -3.26
CA ALA A 167 2.07 8.59 -2.29
C ALA A 167 2.61 8.63 -0.86
N ILE A 168 1.70 8.74 0.11
CA ILE A 168 2.02 8.69 1.54
C ILE A 168 1.54 7.37 2.11
N VAL A 169 2.46 6.59 2.67
CA VAL A 169 2.19 5.33 3.35
C VAL A 169 2.13 5.58 4.85
N CYS A 170 0.97 5.34 5.47
CA CYS A 170 0.78 5.53 6.91
C CYS A 170 0.64 4.19 7.61
N ASP A 171 1.43 3.98 8.67
CA ASP A 171 1.36 2.82 9.55
C ASP A 171 1.30 3.30 11.01
N PHE A 172 0.12 3.19 11.62
CA PHE A 172 -0.12 3.67 12.99
C PHE A 172 0.02 2.58 14.06
N PHE A 173 0.58 1.43 13.70
CA PHE A 173 1.07 0.40 14.60
C PHE A 173 2.42 -0.11 14.11
N SER A 174 3.37 0.81 13.88
CA SER A 174 4.58 0.56 13.09
C SER A 174 5.56 -0.45 13.70
N GLY A 175 5.42 -0.76 15.00
CA GLY A 175 6.30 -1.69 15.69
C GLY A 175 7.77 -1.37 15.43
N SER A 176 8.52 -2.31 14.84
CA SER A 176 9.90 -2.10 14.43
C SER A 176 10.08 -1.30 13.13
N SER A 177 9.06 -0.59 12.65
CA SER A 177 9.09 0.24 11.41
C SER A 177 9.42 -0.53 10.13
N THR A 178 8.88 -1.74 9.99
CA THR A 178 9.05 -2.55 8.77
C THR A 178 8.54 -1.81 7.53
N THR A 179 7.43 -1.11 7.65
CA THR A 179 6.81 -0.36 6.56
C THR A 179 7.72 0.73 6.02
N ALA A 180 8.39 1.50 6.90
CA ALA A 180 9.36 2.51 6.47
C ALA A 180 10.54 1.89 5.71
N HIS A 181 11.10 0.77 6.21
CA HIS A 181 12.14 0.02 5.52
C HIS A 181 11.69 -0.43 4.13
N ALA A 182 10.47 -0.98 4.01
CA ALA A 182 9.91 -1.42 2.73
C ALA A 182 9.69 -0.27 1.75
N VAL A 183 9.20 0.90 2.21
CA VAL A 183 9.00 2.09 1.37
C VAL A 183 10.34 2.58 0.83
N MET A 184 11.39 2.68 1.66
CA MET A 184 12.71 3.08 1.19
C MET A 184 13.29 2.10 0.15
N LYS A 185 13.14 0.79 0.35
CA LYS A 185 13.54 -0.22 -0.63
C LYS A 185 12.75 -0.12 -1.93
N TYR A 186 11.44 0.08 -1.83
CA TYR A 186 10.57 0.23 -3.00
C TYR A 186 10.94 1.47 -3.81
N ASN A 187 11.17 2.61 -3.16
CA ASN A 187 11.63 3.84 -3.80
C ASN A 187 12.96 3.65 -4.52
N ALA A 188 13.94 3.02 -3.85
CA ALA A 188 15.25 2.74 -4.44
C ALA A 188 15.16 1.86 -5.69
N LYS A 189 14.32 0.81 -5.64
CA LYS A 189 14.16 -0.15 -6.72
C LYS A 189 13.40 0.40 -7.92
N ASN A 190 12.36 1.20 -7.68
CA ASN A 190 11.43 1.65 -8.71
C ASN A 190 11.63 3.12 -9.10
N GLN A 191 12.60 3.82 -8.48
CA GLN A 191 12.88 5.26 -8.66
C GLN A 191 11.66 6.14 -8.32
N GLU A 192 10.93 5.75 -7.28
CA GLU A 192 9.76 6.46 -6.79
C GLU A 192 10.09 7.35 -5.58
N LYS A 193 9.13 8.20 -5.19
CA LYS A 193 9.27 9.18 -4.10
C LYS A 193 8.14 9.08 -3.08
N MET A 194 7.72 7.85 -2.75
CA MET A 194 6.76 7.66 -1.67
C MET A 194 7.32 8.17 -0.35
N LYS A 195 6.44 8.75 0.46
CA LYS A 195 6.71 9.16 1.84
C LYS A 195 6.09 8.16 2.81
N PHE A 196 6.61 8.13 4.04
CA PHE A 196 6.02 7.30 5.09
C PHE A 196 5.72 8.11 6.36
N ILE A 197 4.67 7.71 7.07
CA ILE A 197 4.31 8.21 8.39
C ILE A 197 4.17 6.99 9.30
N MET A 198 5.07 6.88 10.28
CA MET A 198 5.10 5.79 11.24
C MET A 198 4.64 6.29 12.60
N VAL A 199 3.61 5.67 13.17
CA VAL A 199 3.12 6.02 14.51
C VAL A 199 3.29 4.82 15.42
N GLN A 200 3.90 5.02 16.58
CA GLN A 200 4.13 3.99 17.59
C GLN A 200 4.05 4.58 19.00
N LEU A 201 3.42 3.86 19.89
CA LEU A 201 3.46 4.16 21.32
C LEU A 201 4.85 3.85 21.88
N PRO A 202 5.39 4.66 22.80
CA PRO A 202 6.72 4.45 23.40
C PRO A 202 6.68 3.38 24.49
N GLU A 203 6.22 2.18 24.14
CA GLU A 203 6.20 1.04 25.05
C GLU A 203 7.64 0.56 25.32
N ASN A 204 7.93 0.27 26.60
CA ASN A 204 9.22 -0.27 26.98
C ASN A 204 9.40 -1.65 26.36
N PHE A 205 10.56 -1.85 25.74
CA PHE A 205 10.94 -3.12 25.16
C PHE A 205 11.98 -3.79 26.07
N THR A 206 11.57 -4.87 26.72
CA THR A 206 12.47 -5.67 27.57
C THR A 206 13.03 -6.81 26.72
N MET A 207 14.33 -6.77 26.43
CA MET A 207 15.00 -7.90 25.80
C MET A 207 15.18 -9.03 26.84
N ASN A 208 14.88 -10.26 26.44
CA ASN A 208 15.04 -11.46 27.29
C ASN A 208 16.52 -11.88 27.47
N HIS A 209 17.49 -11.03 27.12
CA HIS A 209 18.91 -11.31 27.25
C HIS A 209 19.58 -10.37 28.25
N GLU A 210 20.29 -10.94 29.22
CA GLU A 210 20.96 -10.26 30.31
C GLU A 210 22.12 -9.31 29.94
N GLU A 211 22.38 -9.10 28.63
CA GLU A 211 23.52 -8.30 28.13
C GLU A 211 23.13 -6.93 27.54
N SER A 212 21.87 -6.55 27.49
CA SER A 212 21.50 -5.24 26.95
C SER A 212 21.69 -4.13 27.99
N GLN A 213 22.73 -3.31 27.80
CA GLN A 213 23.09 -2.20 28.71
C GLN A 213 22.10 -1.00 28.65
N ASN A 214 20.99 -1.09 27.91
CA ASN A 214 20.00 -0.02 27.80
C ASN A 214 18.66 -0.47 28.39
N GLU A 215 18.52 -0.36 29.69
CA GLU A 215 17.30 -0.68 30.44
C GLU A 215 16.06 0.16 30.07
N ASN A 216 16.17 1.17 29.21
CA ASN A 216 15.11 2.13 28.86
C ASN A 216 14.84 2.24 27.35
N SER A 217 15.11 1.20 26.55
CA SER A 217 14.79 1.22 25.11
C SER A 217 13.30 1.02 24.88
N THR A 218 12.69 1.89 24.10
CA THR A 218 11.30 1.75 23.68
C THR A 218 11.23 1.09 22.29
N ILE A 219 10.05 0.56 21.92
CA ILE A 219 9.78 0.08 20.56
C ILE A 219 10.04 1.19 19.52
N CYS A 220 9.77 2.46 19.87
CA CYS A 220 10.09 3.60 19.03
C CYS A 220 11.58 3.74 18.74
N ASP A 221 12.45 3.45 19.70
CA ASP A 221 13.90 3.52 19.53
C ASP A 221 14.40 2.44 18.57
N ILE A 222 13.86 1.23 18.69
CA ILE A 222 14.11 0.14 17.73
C ILE A 222 13.68 0.51 16.33
N GLY A 223 12.48 1.08 16.18
CA GLY A 223 11.95 1.53 14.89
C GLY A 223 12.83 2.58 14.24
N LYS A 224 13.26 3.61 15.01
CA LYS A 224 14.17 4.65 14.53
C LYS A 224 15.51 4.08 14.07
N GLU A 225 16.07 3.16 14.85
CA GLU A 225 17.34 2.53 14.52
C GLU A 225 17.23 1.65 13.27
N ARG A 226 16.14 0.91 13.12
CA ARG A 226 15.87 0.15 11.89
C ARG A 226 15.80 1.05 10.66
N ILE A 227 15.13 2.20 10.73
CA ILE A 227 15.04 3.12 9.60
C ILE A 227 16.44 3.63 9.22
N ARG A 228 17.28 4.01 10.20
CA ARG A 228 18.64 4.49 9.95
C ARG A 228 19.50 3.41 9.27
N ARG A 229 19.60 2.23 9.88
CA ARG A 229 20.44 1.15 9.35
C ARG A 229 19.95 0.62 8.00
N ALA A 230 18.63 0.52 7.82
CA ALA A 230 18.06 0.15 6.53
C ALA A 230 18.36 1.20 5.46
N GLY A 231 18.25 2.49 5.79
CA GLY A 231 18.59 3.58 4.89
C GLY A 231 20.05 3.58 4.46
N GLU A 232 20.98 3.37 5.38
CA GLU A 232 22.40 3.24 5.09
C GLU A 232 22.69 2.07 4.17
N LYS A 233 22.15 0.88 4.50
CA LYS A 233 22.32 -0.32 3.69
C LYS A 233 21.77 -0.15 2.27
N ILE A 234 20.59 0.48 2.13
CA ILE A 234 19.98 0.75 0.82
C ILE A 234 20.85 1.72 0.00
N LYS A 235 21.44 2.75 0.63
CA LYS A 235 22.39 3.66 -0.05
C LYS A 235 23.65 2.94 -0.51
N GLU A 236 24.21 2.08 0.32
CA GLU A 236 25.37 1.27 -0.04
C GLU A 236 25.07 0.34 -1.23
N GLU A 237 23.93 -0.35 -1.20
CA GLU A 237 23.49 -1.26 -2.27
C GLU A 237 23.19 -0.51 -3.58
N ALA A 238 22.66 0.71 -3.51
CA ALA A 238 22.34 1.54 -4.67
C ALA A 238 23.58 2.18 -5.32
N GLY A 239 24.72 2.28 -4.61
CA GLY A 239 25.98 2.82 -5.13
C GLY A 239 25.82 4.22 -5.71
N ILE A 240 26.20 4.41 -6.96
CA ILE A 240 26.13 5.73 -7.64
C ILE A 240 24.69 6.27 -7.75
N MET A 241 23.69 5.40 -7.81
CA MET A 241 22.27 5.79 -7.86
C MET A 241 21.75 6.35 -6.52
N SER A 242 22.51 6.22 -5.44
CA SER A 242 22.11 6.68 -4.11
C SER A 242 22.04 8.21 -3.96
N GLN A 243 22.63 8.98 -4.87
CA GLN A 243 22.73 10.46 -4.77
C GLN A 243 21.36 11.16 -4.71
N ASN A 244 20.33 10.57 -5.32
CA ASN A 244 18.95 11.10 -5.33
C ASN A 244 18.02 10.38 -4.38
N LEU A 245 18.52 9.48 -3.52
CA LEU A 245 17.71 8.67 -2.65
C LEU A 245 17.49 9.37 -1.30
N ASP A 246 16.25 9.74 -1.02
CA ASP A 246 15.87 10.25 0.29
C ASP A 246 15.58 9.07 1.23
N VAL A 247 16.44 8.88 2.22
CA VAL A 247 16.28 7.92 3.31
C VAL A 247 16.18 8.63 4.67
N GLY A 248 16.04 9.96 4.65
CA GLY A 248 15.86 10.77 5.84
C GLY A 248 14.46 10.61 6.44
N PHE A 249 14.34 10.91 7.73
CA PHE A 249 13.08 10.99 8.41
C PHE A 249 13.15 11.97 9.58
N ARG A 250 11.99 12.47 9.98
CA ARG A 250 11.83 13.30 11.17
C ARG A 250 11.18 12.50 12.29
N VAL A 251 11.58 12.79 13.51
CA VAL A 251 10.97 12.22 14.71
C VAL A 251 10.19 13.33 15.41
N LEU A 252 8.90 13.10 15.57
CA LEU A 252 8.01 14.00 16.29
C LEU A 252 7.44 13.24 17.49
N LYS A 253 7.31 13.92 18.62
CA LYS A 253 6.67 13.40 19.83
C LYS A 253 5.38 14.16 20.05
N LEU A 254 4.27 13.44 20.17
CA LEU A 254 3.02 14.06 20.56
C LEU A 254 3.12 14.46 22.05
N ASP A 255 2.92 15.73 22.33
CA ASP A 255 2.97 16.31 23.65
C ASP A 255 1.81 17.31 23.85
N SER A 256 1.75 17.93 25.00
CA SER A 256 0.82 19.02 25.28
C SER A 256 1.16 20.27 24.44
N THR A 257 0.24 21.22 24.39
CA THR A 257 0.41 22.50 23.68
C THR A 257 1.68 23.24 24.10
N ASN A 258 2.23 24.06 23.21
CA ASN A 258 3.45 24.85 23.48
C ASN A 258 3.20 25.99 24.47
N VAL A 259 1.94 26.37 24.67
CA VAL A 259 1.53 27.47 25.55
C VAL A 259 0.92 26.97 26.84
N LYS A 260 1.03 27.75 27.92
CA LYS A 260 0.38 27.49 29.19
C LYS A 260 -1.13 27.64 29.01
N ASP A 261 -1.90 26.75 29.63
CA ASP A 261 -3.37 26.92 29.67
C ASP A 261 -3.72 28.15 30.50
N VAL A 262 -4.47 29.07 29.89
CA VAL A 262 -4.89 30.32 30.55
C VAL A 262 -6.40 30.26 30.70
N TYR A 263 -6.85 29.64 31.77
CA TYR A 263 -8.26 29.65 32.18
C TYR A 263 -8.37 30.37 33.51
N TYR A 264 -8.60 31.69 33.44
CA TYR A 264 -8.93 32.48 34.63
C TYR A 264 -10.41 32.89 34.58
N SER A 265 -11.11 32.77 35.71
CA SER A 265 -12.40 33.41 35.84
C SER A 265 -12.21 34.93 35.84
N ALA A 266 -13.24 35.70 35.46
CA ALA A 266 -13.15 37.14 35.38
C ALA A 266 -12.68 37.80 36.69
N ASP A 267 -12.93 37.17 37.81
CA ASP A 267 -12.59 37.64 39.16
C ASP A 267 -11.13 37.39 39.56
N GLU A 268 -10.42 36.55 38.81
CA GLU A 268 -9.02 36.16 39.08
C GLU A 268 -8.01 37.04 38.34
N TYR A 269 -8.45 37.89 37.41
CA TYR A 269 -7.55 38.78 36.66
C TYR A 269 -6.98 39.88 37.57
N SER A 270 -5.68 39.88 37.72
CA SER A 270 -4.91 40.95 38.35
C SER A 270 -3.83 41.47 37.40
N GLN A 271 -3.31 42.66 37.65
CA GLN A 271 -2.26 43.25 36.82
C GLN A 271 -0.98 42.38 36.79
N GLY A 272 -0.71 41.68 37.88
CA GLY A 272 0.43 40.74 37.93
C GLY A 272 0.22 39.50 37.08
N ILE A 273 -1.02 39.04 36.93
CA ILE A 273 -1.36 37.92 36.03
C ILE A 273 -1.24 38.34 34.54
N LEU A 274 -1.71 39.58 34.23
CA LEU A 274 -1.58 40.11 32.86
C LEU A 274 -0.12 40.25 32.45
N SER A 275 0.78 40.69 33.33
CA SER A 275 2.22 40.72 33.09
C SER A 275 2.83 39.30 32.93
N GLY A 276 2.26 38.29 33.59
CA GLY A 276 2.64 36.89 33.44
C GLY A 276 2.19 36.25 32.13
N LEU A 277 1.18 36.82 31.45
CA LEU A 277 0.70 36.37 30.14
C LEU A 277 1.61 36.78 28.98
N GLU A 278 2.48 37.78 29.16
CA GLU A 278 3.51 38.14 28.18
C GLU A 278 4.48 36.97 27.87
N SER A 279 4.59 35.99 28.76
CA SER A 279 5.41 34.80 28.59
C SER A 279 4.57 33.55 28.83
N ASN A 280 3.63 33.28 27.93
CA ASN A 280 2.74 32.13 28.00
C ASN A 280 3.36 30.82 27.45
N ILE A 281 4.54 30.86 26.84
CA ILE A 281 5.25 29.70 26.38
C ILE A 281 5.72 28.86 27.58
N LYS A 282 5.57 27.53 27.49
CA LYS A 282 6.08 26.60 28.51
C LYS A 282 7.61 26.61 28.53
N GLU A 283 8.19 26.50 29.72
CA GLU A 283 9.66 26.63 29.91
C GLU A 283 10.48 25.49 29.26
N ASP A 284 9.86 24.33 29.07
CA ASP A 284 10.45 23.15 28.47
C ASP A 284 10.34 23.11 26.94
N ARG A 285 9.82 24.15 26.31
CA ARG A 285 9.68 24.22 24.84
C ARG A 285 10.89 24.83 24.18
N THR A 286 11.34 24.15 23.12
CA THR A 286 12.46 24.60 22.25
C THR A 286 11.93 25.41 21.07
N ASP A 287 12.80 26.12 20.37
CA ASP A 287 12.47 26.84 19.13
C ASP A 287 11.87 25.90 18.08
N MET A 288 12.33 24.65 18.02
CA MET A 288 11.79 23.63 17.11
C MET A 288 10.35 23.26 17.47
N ASP A 289 10.01 23.16 18.76
CA ASP A 289 8.64 22.87 19.17
C ASP A 289 7.71 24.00 18.76
N LEU A 290 8.15 25.25 18.92
CA LEU A 290 7.40 26.44 18.50
C LEU A 290 7.24 26.48 16.98
N LEU A 291 8.32 26.24 16.24
CA LEU A 291 8.32 26.21 14.77
C LEU A 291 7.34 25.18 14.22
N PHE A 292 7.42 23.94 14.72
CA PHE A 292 6.51 22.87 14.30
C PHE A 292 5.07 23.12 14.74
N GLY A 293 4.86 23.76 15.88
CA GLY A 293 3.55 24.27 16.30
C GLY A 293 2.95 25.24 15.28
N CYS A 294 3.73 26.23 14.82
CA CYS A 294 3.32 27.16 13.76
C CYS A 294 3.01 26.46 12.44
N LEU A 295 3.81 25.47 12.03
CA LEU A 295 3.55 24.71 10.83
C LEU A 295 2.22 23.95 10.89
N LEU A 296 1.91 23.34 12.04
CA LEU A 296 0.65 22.63 12.25
C LEU A 296 -0.54 23.57 12.23
N GLU A 297 -0.46 24.71 12.94
CA GLU A 297 -1.55 25.69 13.03
C GLU A 297 -1.88 26.30 11.66
N TRP A 298 -0.88 26.53 10.84
CA TRP A 298 -1.05 27.09 9.50
C TRP A 298 -1.30 26.05 8.41
N GLY A 299 -1.35 24.78 8.76
CA GLY A 299 -1.59 23.68 7.82
C GLY A 299 -0.47 23.48 6.82
N LEU A 300 0.77 23.85 7.18
CA LEU A 300 1.95 23.61 6.34
C LEU A 300 2.46 22.18 6.52
N PRO A 301 2.88 21.53 5.44
CA PRO A 301 3.42 20.17 5.54
C PRO A 301 4.66 20.10 6.45
N LEU A 302 4.66 19.20 7.42
CA LEU A 302 5.80 18.99 8.33
C LEU A 302 7.04 18.41 7.63
N SER A 303 6.92 18.00 6.39
CA SER A 303 8.02 17.45 5.57
C SER A 303 8.78 18.50 4.74
N LEU A 304 8.41 19.78 4.83
CA LEU A 304 9.10 20.85 4.11
C LEU A 304 10.57 20.97 4.53
N SER A 305 11.43 21.43 3.63
CA SER A 305 12.85 21.66 3.92
C SER A 305 13.00 22.67 5.07
N HIS A 306 13.99 22.46 5.91
CA HIS A 306 14.28 23.29 7.06
C HIS A 306 15.76 23.58 7.13
N ALA A 307 16.11 24.84 7.29
CA ALA A 307 17.44 25.32 7.58
C ALA A 307 17.44 26.23 8.80
N SER A 308 18.52 26.24 9.56
CA SER A 308 18.74 27.15 10.68
C SER A 308 20.10 27.81 10.53
N GLU A 309 20.16 29.11 10.79
CA GLU A 309 21.39 29.89 10.74
C GLU A 309 21.40 30.89 11.87
N GLU A 310 22.57 31.34 12.24
CA GLU A 310 22.77 32.38 13.25
C GLU A 310 22.94 33.74 12.57
N ILE A 311 22.09 34.71 12.95
CA ILE A 311 22.16 36.08 12.47
C ILE A 311 22.26 36.99 13.70
N ASP A 312 23.33 37.78 13.80
CA ASP A 312 23.57 38.68 14.91
C ASP A 312 23.42 38.06 16.30
N GLY A 313 23.90 36.80 16.44
CA GLY A 313 23.89 36.05 17.70
C GLY A 313 22.55 35.36 18.05
N VAL A 314 21.53 35.40 17.18
CA VAL A 314 20.27 34.71 17.37
C VAL A 314 19.99 33.72 16.26
N LEU A 315 19.28 32.62 16.63
CA LEU A 315 18.96 31.56 15.69
C LEU A 315 17.72 31.93 14.86
N VAL A 316 17.84 31.84 13.55
CA VAL A 316 16.78 32.08 12.57
C VAL A 316 16.51 30.80 11.79
N HIS A 317 15.26 30.40 11.74
CA HIS A 317 14.79 29.19 11.06
C HIS A 317 14.10 29.55 9.76
N THR A 318 14.47 28.88 8.68
CA THR A 318 13.85 29.04 7.34
C THR A 318 13.21 27.74 6.92
N ILE A 319 11.96 27.79 6.49
CA ILE A 319 11.19 26.67 5.93
C ILE A 319 10.98 26.92 4.45
N ASN A 320 11.28 25.90 3.63
CA ASN A 320 11.04 25.85 2.18
C ASN A 320 11.52 27.12 1.45
N ASP A 321 12.79 27.48 1.68
CA ASP A 321 13.48 28.64 1.07
C ASP A 321 12.76 29.99 1.25
N GLY A 322 11.89 30.12 2.27
CA GLY A 322 11.25 31.38 2.59
C GLY A 322 9.72 31.36 2.67
N ASP A 323 9.08 30.19 2.58
CA ASP A 323 7.63 30.10 2.89
C ASP A 323 7.32 30.55 4.31
N LEU A 324 8.26 30.29 5.25
CA LEU A 324 8.24 30.76 6.62
C LEU A 324 9.66 31.04 7.09
N ILE A 325 9.88 32.21 7.67
CA ILE A 325 11.07 32.51 8.47
C ILE A 325 10.63 32.81 9.91
N ALA A 326 11.26 32.15 10.87
CA ALA A 326 10.94 32.27 12.30
C ALA A 326 12.16 32.59 13.15
N CYS A 327 12.00 33.48 14.10
CA CYS A 327 12.98 33.76 15.14
C CYS A 327 12.27 33.86 16.49
N PHE A 328 12.61 32.95 17.41
CA PHE A 328 11.97 32.87 18.73
C PHE A 328 12.85 33.44 19.86
N ALA A 329 13.94 34.11 19.51
CA ALA A 329 14.79 34.78 20.49
C ALA A 329 14.07 35.95 21.15
N GLN A 330 14.46 36.25 22.38
CA GLN A 330 14.06 37.46 23.08
C GLN A 330 15.00 38.61 22.68
N ASN A 331 14.46 39.85 22.60
CA ASN A 331 15.23 41.03 22.27
C ASN A 331 15.98 40.97 20.91
N ILE A 332 15.22 40.78 19.86
CA ILE A 332 15.74 40.72 18.49
C ILE A 332 16.27 42.12 18.05
N SER A 333 17.48 42.16 17.47
CA SER A 333 18.04 43.40 16.96
C SER A 333 17.41 43.84 15.64
N GLU A 334 17.45 45.13 15.33
CA GLU A 334 17.05 45.65 14.01
C GLU A 334 17.82 44.98 12.84
N VAL A 335 19.04 44.52 13.08
CA VAL A 335 19.86 43.84 12.07
C VAL A 335 19.18 42.57 11.62
N VAL A 336 18.71 41.74 12.54
CA VAL A 336 17.99 40.51 12.26
C VAL A 336 16.69 40.75 11.48
N VAL A 337 15.89 41.73 11.94
CA VAL A 337 14.63 42.10 11.27
C VAL A 337 14.89 42.58 9.83
N LYS A 338 15.93 43.44 9.61
CA LYS A 338 16.31 43.92 8.28
C LYS A 338 16.81 42.80 7.38
N GLU A 339 17.54 41.83 7.93
CA GLU A 339 18.08 40.71 7.16
C GLU A 339 16.97 39.75 6.74
N ILE A 340 16.00 39.45 7.64
CA ILE A 340 14.82 38.66 7.31
C ILE A 340 13.97 39.40 6.25
N ALA A 341 13.77 40.72 6.40
CA ALA A 341 12.98 41.51 5.45
C ALA A 341 13.56 41.51 4.03
N LYS A 342 14.92 41.52 3.89
CA LYS A 342 15.59 41.43 2.59
C LYS A 342 15.26 40.13 1.85
N ARG A 343 15.00 39.04 2.56
CA ARG A 343 14.67 37.72 1.97
C ARG A 343 13.25 37.63 1.47
N GLN A 344 12.40 38.61 1.79
CA GLN A 344 11.00 38.68 1.38
C GLN A 344 10.21 37.37 1.63
N PRO A 345 10.22 36.81 2.86
CA PRO A 345 9.50 35.59 3.14
C PRO A 345 7.99 35.77 2.97
N LEU A 346 7.29 34.68 2.63
CA LEU A 346 5.81 34.70 2.57
C LEU A 346 5.19 34.94 3.95
N ARG A 347 5.83 34.43 5.01
CA ARG A 347 5.41 34.57 6.40
C ARG A 347 6.61 34.75 7.30
N THR A 348 6.41 35.52 8.36
CA THR A 348 7.45 35.68 9.41
C THR A 348 6.80 35.52 10.78
N VAL A 349 7.47 34.81 11.67
CA VAL A 349 7.06 34.63 13.06
C VAL A 349 8.16 35.12 13.99
N PHE A 350 7.76 35.98 14.92
CA PHE A 350 8.57 36.40 16.04
C PHE A 350 7.85 36.10 17.34
N ARG A 351 8.59 36.03 18.42
CA ARG A 351 8.00 35.94 19.75
C ARG A 351 7.46 37.31 20.16
N ASP A 352 6.32 37.33 20.90
CA ASP A 352 5.62 38.60 21.24
C ASP A 352 6.47 39.58 22.08
N ASN A 353 7.47 39.10 22.80
CA ASN A 353 8.38 39.91 23.60
C ASN A 353 9.79 40.02 22.96
N SER A 354 9.87 39.95 21.67
CA SER A 354 11.12 40.06 20.92
C SER A 354 11.57 41.49 20.62
#